data_842dc13683d4193dbae3c5d4da75cbdb
#
_entry.id   842dc13683d4193dbae3c5d4da75cbdb
#
_cell.length_a   1.000
_cell.length_b   1.000
_cell.length_c   1.000
_cell.angle_alpha   90.00
_cell.angle_beta   90.00
_cell.angle_gamma   90.00
#
_symmetry.space_group_name_H-M   'P 1'
#
loop_
_entity.id
_entity.type
_entity.pdbx_description
1 polymer ?
#
loop_
_entity_poly.entity_id
_entity_poly.type
_entity_poly.pdbx_seq_one_letter_code
_entity_poly.pdbx_strand_id
1 'polypeptide(L)'
;MAGRGLISDEYQNVLCKMGEHIVYLDGLDQDSSWVIAREPLHSAADNYVIRRACGNASNAKTGKGPGLSFALKAHRLLKNASLIGPDFQIGLIPTAVGGSRIEYWRPGAVLFNRLIAQVRAGVRIASENGRNAKVRGILFYQGESDACQEDLAEYYRTFLQVSSR
;
A
#
# COMPACT_ATOMS: atom_id res chain seq x y z
N MET A 1 0.70 3.50 -6.02
CA MET A 1 -0.17 4.68 -6.29
C MET A 1 -0.73 5.18 -4.96
N ALA A 2 -0.41 6.43 -4.57
CA ALA A 2 -0.80 6.99 -3.27
C ALA A 2 -2.27 7.47 -3.20
N GLY A 3 -3.08 7.17 -4.19
CA GLY A 3 -4.50 7.51 -4.25
C GLY A 3 -4.80 9.00 -4.09
N ARG A 4 -5.41 9.63 -5.07
CA ARG A 4 -5.86 11.03 -5.04
C ARG A 4 -7.33 11.18 -5.46
N GLY A 5 -8.04 10.06 -5.56
CA GLY A 5 -9.46 10.06 -5.92
C GLY A 5 -10.32 10.72 -4.85
N LEU A 6 -11.44 11.29 -5.26
CA LEU A 6 -12.43 11.86 -4.33
C LEU A 6 -13.05 10.74 -3.50
N ILE A 7 -13.29 11.03 -2.22
CA ILE A 7 -13.95 10.14 -1.28
C ILE A 7 -15.30 10.79 -0.94
N SER A 8 -16.41 10.10 -1.26
CA SER A 8 -17.74 10.50 -0.84
C SER A 8 -18.16 9.77 0.44
N ASP A 9 -19.03 10.37 1.24
CA ASP A 9 -19.55 9.76 2.46
C ASP A 9 -20.33 8.46 2.13
N GLU A 10 -21.05 8.44 1.02
CA GLU A 10 -21.77 7.26 0.54
C GLU A 10 -20.80 6.10 0.26
N TYR A 11 -19.68 6.39 -0.40
CA TYR A 11 -18.64 5.40 -0.66
C TYR A 11 -18.03 4.86 0.63
N GLN A 12 -17.73 5.72 1.62
CA GLN A 12 -17.23 5.30 2.93
C GLN A 12 -18.23 4.41 3.66
N ASN A 13 -19.51 4.77 3.64
CA ASN A 13 -20.56 3.98 4.29
C ASN A 13 -20.73 2.58 3.68
N VAL A 14 -20.62 2.45 2.36
CA VAL A 14 -20.62 1.14 1.67
C VAL A 14 -19.41 0.32 2.08
N LEU A 15 -18.23 0.93 2.15
CA LEU A 15 -17.00 0.26 2.54
C LEU A 15 -17.04 -0.20 4.00
N CYS A 16 -17.54 0.62 4.92
CA CYS A 16 -17.68 0.25 6.34
C CYS A 16 -18.58 -0.96 6.54
N LYS A 17 -19.65 -1.10 5.78
CA LYS A 17 -20.55 -2.27 5.86
C LYS A 17 -19.95 -3.57 5.31
N MET A 18 -18.96 -3.48 4.44
CA MET A 18 -18.29 -4.62 3.81
C MET A 18 -16.93 -4.96 4.45
N GLY A 19 -16.45 -4.13 5.37
CA GLY A 19 -15.02 -3.97 5.64
C GLY A 19 -14.44 -4.66 6.86
N GLU A 20 -15.20 -5.39 7.67
CA GLU A 20 -14.63 -6.07 8.87
C GLU A 20 -13.55 -7.11 8.53
N HIS A 21 -13.57 -7.61 7.29
CA HIS A 21 -12.59 -8.56 6.79
C HIS A 21 -11.39 -7.92 6.07
N ILE A 22 -11.39 -6.60 5.90
CA ILE A 22 -10.29 -5.88 5.28
C ILE A 22 -9.68 -4.95 6.33
N VAL A 23 -8.42 -5.14 6.61
CA VAL A 23 -7.65 -4.33 7.54
C VAL A 23 -6.46 -3.68 6.81
N TYR A 24 -5.97 -2.57 7.32
CA TYR A 24 -4.73 -1.99 6.84
C TYR A 24 -3.79 -1.66 8.00
N LEU A 25 -2.50 -1.65 7.72
CA LEU A 25 -1.49 -1.23 8.67
C LEU A 25 -1.46 0.29 8.70
N ASP A 26 -1.96 0.87 9.79
CA ASP A 26 -1.95 2.31 10.05
C ASP A 26 -0.74 2.66 10.91
N GLY A 27 -0.15 3.82 10.64
CA GLY A 27 1.05 4.29 11.33
C GLY A 27 2.37 3.92 10.65
N LEU A 28 3.45 4.39 11.25
CA LEU A 28 4.82 4.13 10.81
C LEU A 28 5.59 3.43 11.93
N ASP A 29 6.41 2.47 11.53
CA ASP A 29 7.34 1.76 12.42
C ASP A 29 6.70 1.11 13.66
N GLN A 30 7.12 1.51 14.86
CA GLN A 30 6.72 0.86 16.12
C GLN A 30 5.30 1.23 16.57
N ASP A 31 4.78 2.36 16.09
CA ASP A 31 3.43 2.83 16.42
C ASP A 31 2.37 2.31 15.46
N SER A 32 2.73 1.39 14.58
CA SER A 32 1.82 0.81 13.61
C SER A 32 0.83 -0.15 14.26
N SER A 33 -0.42 -0.15 13.78
CA SER A 33 -1.45 -1.08 14.20
C SER A 33 -2.34 -1.52 13.04
N TRP A 34 -2.89 -2.74 13.15
CA TRP A 34 -3.89 -3.21 12.20
C TRP A 34 -5.26 -2.65 12.56
N VAL A 35 -5.86 -1.89 11.66
CA VAL A 35 -7.20 -1.30 11.84
C VAL A 35 -8.10 -1.64 10.66
N ILE A 36 -9.42 -1.51 10.83
CA ILE A 36 -10.38 -1.70 9.74
C ILE A 36 -10.06 -0.74 8.60
N ALA A 37 -9.99 -1.27 7.39
CA ALA A 37 -9.58 -0.49 6.23
C ALA A 37 -10.59 0.58 5.84
N ARG A 38 -10.08 1.79 5.65
CA ARG A 38 -10.84 2.96 5.19
C ARG A 38 -9.97 3.82 4.28
N GLU A 39 -10.58 4.57 3.40
CA GLU A 39 -9.86 5.55 2.59
C GLU A 39 -9.71 6.90 3.35
N PRO A 40 -8.61 7.60 3.19
CA PRO A 40 -7.42 7.21 2.46
C PRO A 40 -6.57 6.19 3.22
N LEU A 41 -6.07 5.17 2.53
CA LEU A 41 -5.15 4.19 3.13
C LEU A 41 -3.78 4.80 3.48
N HIS A 42 -3.41 5.91 2.86
CA HIS A 42 -2.13 6.59 3.07
C HIS A 42 -2.33 7.88 3.85
N SER A 43 -1.62 8.05 4.95
CA SER A 43 -1.58 9.31 5.69
C SER A 43 -0.97 10.42 4.83
N ALA A 44 -1.60 11.59 4.83
CA ALA A 44 -1.04 12.78 4.16
C ALA A 44 0.24 13.26 4.83
N ALA A 45 0.32 13.16 6.17
CA ALA A 45 1.50 13.54 6.95
C ALA A 45 2.70 12.65 6.63
N ASP A 46 2.49 11.34 6.62
CA ASP A 46 3.53 10.36 6.32
C ASP A 46 4.05 10.53 4.89
N ASN A 47 3.13 10.72 3.93
CA ASN A 47 3.52 11.01 2.56
C ASN A 47 4.37 12.29 2.46
N TYR A 48 4.05 13.32 3.22
CA TYR A 48 4.81 14.57 3.21
C TYR A 48 6.26 14.37 3.70
N VAL A 49 6.44 13.73 4.85
CA VAL A 49 7.76 13.46 5.43
C VAL A 49 8.63 12.66 4.48
N ILE A 50 8.08 11.60 3.90
CA ILE A 50 8.83 10.71 3.02
C ILE A 50 9.13 11.41 1.68
N ARG A 51 8.19 12.17 1.13
CA ARG A 51 8.40 12.93 -0.10
C ARG A 51 9.49 13.99 0.06
N ARG A 52 9.56 14.63 1.23
CA ARG A 52 10.62 15.56 1.55
C ARG A 52 11.99 14.87 1.60
N ALA A 53 12.07 13.67 2.18
CA ALA A 53 13.29 12.86 2.16
C ALA A 53 13.75 12.46 0.75
N CYS A 54 12.80 12.33 -0.19
CA CYS A 54 13.08 12.09 -1.62
C CYS A 54 13.22 13.39 -2.45
N GLY A 55 13.41 14.55 -1.82
CA GLY A 55 13.58 15.84 -2.51
C GLY A 55 12.30 16.44 -3.12
N ASN A 56 11.13 15.88 -2.85
CA ASN A 56 9.86 16.35 -3.41
C ASN A 56 8.94 16.91 -2.32
N ALA A 57 8.94 18.23 -2.13
CA ALA A 57 8.28 18.93 -1.03
C ALA A 57 6.82 19.34 -1.28
N SER A 58 6.17 18.91 -2.37
CA SER A 58 4.77 19.32 -2.60
C SER A 58 3.79 18.66 -1.64
N ASN A 59 2.87 19.44 -1.06
CA ASN A 59 1.73 18.94 -0.26
C ASN A 59 0.80 18.14 -1.15
N ALA A 60 0.91 16.81 -1.13
CA ALA A 60 -0.02 15.95 -1.83
C ALA A 60 -1.14 15.52 -0.89
N LYS A 61 -2.34 15.93 -1.22
CA LYS A 61 -3.53 15.36 -0.59
C LYS A 61 -3.60 13.88 -0.93
N THR A 62 -3.86 13.05 0.05
CA THR A 62 -4.21 11.64 -0.14
C THR A 62 -5.72 11.50 -0.30
N GLY A 63 -6.14 10.49 -1.04
CA GLY A 63 -7.54 10.23 -1.31
C GLY A 63 -7.75 8.75 -1.66
N LYS A 64 -8.82 8.44 -2.37
CA LYS A 64 -9.15 7.09 -2.80
C LYS A 64 -8.05 6.50 -3.69
N GLY A 65 -7.57 5.32 -3.31
CA GLY A 65 -6.59 4.51 -4.04
C GLY A 65 -7.17 3.18 -4.54
N PRO A 66 -6.38 2.36 -5.25
CA PRO A 66 -6.83 1.07 -5.75
C PRO A 66 -6.86 -0.04 -4.69
N GLY A 67 -6.14 0.14 -3.56
CA GLY A 67 -5.88 -0.93 -2.60
C GLY A 67 -7.14 -1.51 -1.96
N LEU A 68 -8.00 -0.66 -1.42
CA LEU A 68 -9.22 -1.13 -0.75
C LEU A 68 -10.20 -1.78 -1.72
N SER A 69 -10.41 -1.18 -2.89
CA SER A 69 -11.27 -1.76 -3.94
C SER A 69 -10.76 -3.12 -4.42
N PHE A 70 -9.45 -3.26 -4.55
CA PHE A 70 -8.81 -4.55 -4.87
C PHE A 70 -9.09 -5.58 -3.77
N ALA A 71 -8.84 -5.24 -2.50
CA ALA A 71 -9.01 -6.17 -1.38
C ALA A 71 -10.46 -6.64 -1.24
N LEU A 72 -11.43 -5.74 -1.37
CA LEU A 72 -12.86 -6.08 -1.35
C LEU A 72 -13.24 -7.04 -2.48
N LYS A 73 -12.74 -6.79 -3.69
CA LYS A 73 -12.99 -7.68 -4.84
C LYS A 73 -12.34 -9.03 -4.64
N ALA A 74 -11.08 -9.07 -4.19
CA ALA A 74 -10.35 -10.29 -3.93
C ALA A 74 -11.04 -11.14 -2.82
N HIS A 75 -11.41 -10.53 -1.69
CA HIS A 75 -12.11 -11.21 -0.61
C HIS A 75 -13.42 -11.84 -1.11
N ARG A 76 -14.23 -11.09 -1.86
CA ARG A 76 -15.48 -11.59 -2.42
C ARG A 76 -15.26 -12.78 -3.35
N LEU A 77 -14.25 -12.72 -4.23
CA LEU A 77 -13.94 -13.82 -5.15
C LEU A 77 -13.48 -15.06 -4.40
N LEU A 78 -12.59 -14.91 -3.41
CA LEU A 78 -12.12 -16.02 -2.59
C LEU A 78 -13.24 -16.66 -1.77
N LYS A 79 -14.14 -15.85 -1.23
CA LYS A 79 -15.32 -16.32 -0.48
C LYS A 79 -16.28 -17.10 -1.39
N ASN A 80 -16.58 -16.58 -2.58
CA ASN A 80 -17.47 -17.25 -3.54
C ASN A 80 -16.90 -18.58 -4.05
N ALA A 81 -15.56 -18.67 -4.13
CA ALA A 81 -14.87 -19.91 -4.48
C ALA A 81 -14.68 -20.88 -3.28
N SER A 82 -15.19 -20.53 -2.11
CA SER A 82 -15.03 -21.33 -0.87
C SER A 82 -13.56 -21.58 -0.48
N LEU A 83 -12.67 -20.66 -0.83
CA LEU A 83 -11.23 -20.76 -0.55
C LEU A 83 -10.82 -20.13 0.78
N ILE A 84 -11.74 -19.45 1.46
CA ILE A 84 -11.49 -18.77 2.74
C ILE A 84 -12.64 -19.03 3.73
N GLY A 85 -12.28 -19.12 5.01
CA GLY A 85 -13.23 -19.25 6.10
C GLY A 85 -13.79 -17.90 6.58
N PRO A 86 -14.73 -17.93 7.56
CA PRO A 86 -15.39 -16.72 8.05
C PRO A 86 -14.44 -15.72 8.72
N ASP A 87 -13.38 -16.19 9.36
CA ASP A 87 -12.42 -15.34 10.09
C ASP A 87 -11.25 -14.86 9.22
N PHE A 88 -11.30 -15.15 7.93
CA PHE A 88 -10.24 -14.73 7.01
C PHE A 88 -10.24 -13.22 6.81
N GLN A 89 -9.08 -12.61 6.91
CA GLN A 89 -8.87 -11.18 6.65
C GLN A 89 -7.82 -10.96 5.57
N ILE A 90 -8.01 -9.91 4.78
CA ILE A 90 -6.99 -9.36 3.89
C ILE A 90 -6.36 -8.14 4.56
N GLY A 91 -5.06 -8.21 4.81
CA GLY A 91 -4.27 -7.09 5.30
C GLY A 91 -3.64 -6.30 4.16
N LEU A 92 -3.82 -4.99 4.17
CA LEU A 92 -3.18 -4.06 3.26
C LEU A 92 -2.04 -3.31 3.97
N ILE A 93 -0.89 -3.23 3.35
CA ILE A 93 0.25 -2.46 3.85
C ILE A 93 0.52 -1.32 2.86
N PRO A 94 0.00 -0.11 3.14
CA PRO A 94 0.14 1.02 2.23
C PRO A 94 1.56 1.61 2.32
N THR A 95 2.33 1.49 1.25
CA THR A 95 3.72 1.97 1.18
C THR A 95 3.96 2.99 0.06
N ALA A 96 2.95 3.27 -0.76
CA ALA A 96 3.11 4.14 -1.92
C ALA A 96 3.41 5.59 -1.54
N VAL A 97 4.30 6.22 -2.31
CA VAL A 97 4.68 7.62 -2.17
C VAL A 97 4.44 8.33 -3.50
N GLY A 98 3.56 9.32 -3.49
CA GLY A 98 3.21 10.07 -4.70
C GLY A 98 4.38 10.88 -5.24
N GLY A 99 4.60 10.84 -6.57
CA GLY A 99 5.67 11.58 -7.25
C GLY A 99 7.07 10.98 -7.05
N SER A 100 7.17 9.74 -6.57
CA SER A 100 8.46 9.06 -6.46
C SER A 100 8.90 8.49 -7.82
N ARG A 101 10.20 8.51 -8.06
CA ARG A 101 10.84 7.88 -9.22
C ARG A 101 11.17 6.43 -8.91
N ILE A 102 11.33 5.60 -9.96
CA ILE A 102 11.65 4.18 -9.83
C ILE A 102 12.98 3.95 -9.10
N GLU A 103 13.95 4.85 -9.24
CA GLU A 103 15.25 4.76 -8.58
C GLU A 103 15.17 4.65 -7.04
N TYR A 104 14.15 5.26 -6.43
CA TYR A 104 13.93 5.18 -4.97
C TYR A 104 13.42 3.80 -4.51
N TRP A 105 12.97 2.98 -5.46
CA TRP A 105 12.45 1.64 -5.24
C TRP A 105 13.46 0.54 -5.58
N ARG A 106 14.68 0.89 -5.99
CA ARG A 106 15.76 -0.09 -6.17
C ARG A 106 16.05 -0.83 -4.87
N PRO A 107 16.47 -2.11 -4.92
CA PRO A 107 16.97 -2.82 -3.75
C PRO A 107 18.03 -1.99 -3.01
N GLY A 108 17.80 -1.75 -1.72
CA GLY A 108 18.65 -0.90 -0.89
C GLY A 108 18.31 0.60 -0.89
N ALA A 109 17.49 1.08 -1.82
CA ALA A 109 17.04 2.47 -1.81
C ALA A 109 16.00 2.75 -0.71
N VAL A 110 15.76 4.03 -0.43
CA VAL A 110 14.98 4.48 0.74
C VAL A 110 13.55 3.93 0.76
N LEU A 111 12.84 3.94 -0.39
CA LEU A 111 11.45 3.46 -0.44
C LEU A 111 11.37 1.94 -0.45
N PHE A 112 12.34 1.26 -1.06
CA PHE A 112 12.43 -0.19 -0.98
C PHE A 112 12.67 -0.66 0.45
N ASN A 113 13.64 -0.07 1.15
CA ASN A 113 13.95 -0.42 2.53
C ASN A 113 12.75 -0.15 3.45
N ARG A 114 12.03 0.96 3.23
CA ARG A 114 10.80 1.25 3.94
C ARG A 114 9.71 0.22 3.68
N LEU A 115 9.48 -0.17 2.42
CA LEU A 115 8.55 -1.23 2.06
C LEU A 115 8.83 -2.51 2.85
N ILE A 116 10.08 -2.96 2.83
CA ILE A 116 10.50 -4.17 3.55
C ILE A 116 10.30 -4.03 5.06
N ALA A 117 10.65 -2.87 5.63
CA ALA A 117 10.47 -2.62 7.06
C ALA A 117 8.99 -2.66 7.46
N GLN A 118 8.11 -2.03 6.70
CA GLN A 118 6.66 -2.04 6.97
C GLN A 118 6.04 -3.41 6.81
N VAL A 119 6.45 -4.18 5.80
CA VAL A 119 5.98 -5.57 5.62
C VAL A 119 6.39 -6.43 6.81
N ARG A 120 7.63 -6.32 7.26
CA ARG A 120 8.12 -7.05 8.44
C ARG A 120 7.37 -6.65 9.71
N ALA A 121 7.17 -5.35 9.91
CA ALA A 121 6.40 -4.83 11.05
C ALA A 121 4.96 -5.35 11.03
N GLY A 122 4.28 -5.27 9.89
CA GLY A 122 2.90 -5.76 9.75
C GLY A 122 2.76 -7.25 10.04
N VAL A 123 3.65 -8.08 9.51
CA VAL A 123 3.63 -9.54 9.79
C VAL A 123 3.92 -9.81 11.26
N ARG A 124 4.90 -9.13 11.88
CA ARG A 124 5.22 -9.26 13.30
C ARG A 124 4.02 -8.90 14.18
N ILE A 125 3.42 -7.71 13.97
CA ILE A 125 2.27 -7.23 14.75
C ILE A 125 1.06 -8.19 14.59
N ALA A 126 0.82 -8.69 13.40
CA ALA A 126 -0.24 -9.68 13.19
C ALA A 126 0.03 -10.96 14.00
N SER A 127 1.26 -11.45 14.02
CA SER A 127 1.67 -12.64 14.81
C SER A 127 1.52 -12.40 16.31
N GLU A 128 1.93 -11.23 16.81
CA GLU A 128 1.75 -10.83 18.22
C GLU A 128 0.27 -10.80 18.64
N ASN A 129 -0.61 -10.49 17.69
CA ASN A 129 -2.07 -10.54 17.88
C ASN A 129 -2.69 -11.92 17.58
N GLY A 130 -1.89 -13.00 17.55
CA GLY A 130 -2.37 -14.36 17.33
C GLY A 130 -2.83 -14.67 15.90
N ARG A 131 -2.48 -13.85 14.91
CA ARG A 131 -2.82 -14.03 13.50
C ARG A 131 -1.66 -14.64 12.71
N ASN A 132 -1.95 -15.64 11.89
CA ASN A 132 -0.96 -16.23 10.97
C ASN A 132 -0.96 -15.47 9.64
N ALA A 133 -0.25 -14.34 9.60
CA ALA A 133 -0.18 -13.50 8.41
C ALA A 133 0.86 -14.03 7.41
N LYS A 134 0.49 -14.04 6.13
CA LYS A 134 1.38 -14.40 5.01
C LYS A 134 1.31 -13.33 3.93
N VAL A 135 2.46 -12.86 3.49
CA VAL A 135 2.55 -11.97 2.31
C VAL A 135 2.13 -12.76 1.07
N ARG A 136 1.16 -12.26 0.32
CA ARG A 136 0.60 -12.92 -0.87
C ARG A 136 1.00 -12.25 -2.17
N GLY A 137 1.42 -11.00 -2.10
CA GLY A 137 1.85 -10.27 -3.28
C GLY A 137 2.00 -8.78 -3.03
N ILE A 138 2.42 -8.08 -4.05
CA ILE A 138 2.61 -6.63 -4.08
C ILE A 138 1.81 -6.09 -5.26
N LEU A 139 1.03 -5.04 -4.99
CA LEU A 139 0.42 -4.23 -6.04
C LEU A 139 1.37 -3.07 -6.34
N PHE A 140 2.15 -3.20 -7.40
CA PHE A 140 3.11 -2.19 -7.81
C PHE A 140 2.62 -1.47 -9.06
N TYR A 141 2.41 -0.17 -8.96
CA TYR A 141 2.06 0.71 -10.07
C TYR A 141 2.82 2.02 -9.91
N GLN A 142 3.78 2.22 -10.78
CA GLN A 142 4.69 3.36 -10.78
C GLN A 142 5.15 3.62 -12.22
N GLY A 143 5.50 4.86 -12.55
CA GLY A 143 6.04 5.22 -13.86
C GLY A 143 5.77 6.66 -14.24
N GLU A 144 4.78 7.31 -13.63
CA GLU A 144 4.36 8.67 -14.01
C GLU A 144 5.49 9.71 -13.85
N SER A 145 6.30 9.56 -12.78
CA SER A 145 7.42 10.46 -12.53
C SER A 145 8.66 10.16 -13.40
N ASP A 146 8.67 9.00 -14.05
CA ASP A 146 9.75 8.55 -14.92
C ASP A 146 9.39 8.72 -16.40
N ALA A 147 8.11 8.92 -16.72
CA ALA A 147 7.62 9.04 -18.09
C ALA A 147 8.21 10.24 -18.87
N CYS A 148 8.75 11.24 -18.16
CA CYS A 148 9.42 12.41 -18.75
C CYS A 148 10.93 12.21 -18.90
N GLN A 149 11.45 11.01 -18.63
CA GLN A 149 12.87 10.72 -18.77
C GLN A 149 13.19 10.14 -20.14
N GLU A 150 14.34 10.54 -20.70
CA GLU A 150 14.78 10.08 -22.02
C GLU A 150 15.22 8.61 -22.02
N ASP A 151 15.58 8.04 -20.86
CA ASP A 151 16.09 6.66 -20.75
C ASP A 151 15.05 5.67 -20.18
N LEU A 152 14.12 5.24 -21.03
CA LEU A 152 13.17 4.17 -20.71
C LEU A 152 13.85 2.81 -20.45
N ALA A 153 15.04 2.58 -21.02
CA ALA A 153 15.76 1.33 -20.82
C ALA A 153 16.26 1.19 -19.38
N GLU A 154 16.70 2.29 -18.76
CA GLU A 154 17.08 2.31 -17.34
C GLU A 154 15.86 2.12 -16.44
N TYR A 155 14.71 2.69 -16.79
CA TYR A 155 13.45 2.44 -16.09
C TYR A 155 13.12 0.94 -16.08
N TYR A 156 13.12 0.27 -17.23
CA TYR A 156 12.78 -1.14 -17.34
C TYR A 156 13.77 -2.03 -16.58
N ARG A 157 15.05 -1.76 -16.67
CA ARG A 157 16.08 -2.51 -15.89
C ARG A 157 15.83 -2.41 -14.40
N THR A 158 15.55 -1.22 -13.90
CA THR A 158 15.26 -0.99 -12.49
C THR A 158 13.95 -1.65 -12.07
N PHE A 159 12.91 -1.55 -12.88
CA PHE A 159 11.62 -2.22 -12.63
C PHE A 159 11.78 -3.73 -12.49
N LEU A 160 12.54 -4.37 -13.36
CA LEU A 160 12.81 -5.82 -13.28
C LEU A 160 13.55 -6.19 -11.99
N GLN A 161 14.48 -5.36 -11.52
CA GLN A 161 15.18 -5.60 -10.25
C GLN A 161 14.25 -5.51 -9.04
N VAL A 162 13.25 -4.61 -9.07
CA VAL A 162 12.25 -4.47 -8.01
C VAL A 162 11.30 -5.67 -8.00
N SER A 163 10.88 -6.14 -9.17
CA SER A 163 9.87 -7.19 -9.33
C SER A 163 10.39 -8.62 -9.19
N SER A 164 11.70 -8.84 -9.26
CA SER A 164 12.32 -10.17 -9.22
C SER A 164 12.71 -10.66 -7.82
N ARG A 165 12.40 -9.90 -6.77
CA ARG A 165 12.68 -10.20 -5.35
C ARG A 165 11.42 -10.25 -4.53
#